data_094168b56307c9d8aa474934e9c69d34
#
_entry.id   094168b56307c9d8aa474934e9c69d34
#
_cell.length_a   1.000
_cell.length_b   1.000
_cell.length_c   1.000
_cell.angle_alpha   90.00
_cell.angle_beta   90.00
_cell.angle_gamma   90.00
#
_symmetry.space_group_name_H-M   'P 1'
#
loop_
_entity.id
_entity.type
_entity.pdbx_description
1 polymer ?
#
loop_
_entity_poly.entity_id
_entity_poly.type
_entity_poly.pdbx_seq_one_letter_code
_entity_poly.pdbx_strand_id
1 'polypeptide(L)'
;TPLNNHDLFVTHKDNGVWTEPKLVPFPISTTEGDEHCPAVLQDGNTLCFASRRGGGFGGSDIYCSKQDESGNWTNPINQGPNINTSTEEFHFTQDKDGMVYFTSNRSGGYGGMDIYGAMQLGPNSWGVARNLGPQVNTAAADMCPALPPGDNTFSWFSTRQDNSLGDIDIFWTNKLNTQ
;
A
#
# COMPACT_ATOMS: atom_id res chain seq x y z
N THR A 1 19.61 -7.39 19.83
CA THR A 1 20.15 -6.76 18.61
C THR A 1 19.08 -5.85 18.08
N PRO A 2 19.30 -4.57 17.81
CA PRO A 2 18.35 -3.77 17.07
C PRO A 2 18.15 -4.46 15.73
N LEU A 3 16.90 -4.77 15.40
CA LEU A 3 16.52 -5.31 14.09
C LEU A 3 16.87 -4.22 13.07
N ASN A 4 17.74 -4.50 12.12
CA ASN A 4 18.10 -3.58 11.04
C ASN A 4 17.02 -3.54 9.93
N ASN A 5 15.77 -3.90 10.26
CA ASN A 5 14.63 -3.91 9.39
C ASN A 5 13.53 -2.99 9.94
N HIS A 6 12.64 -2.56 9.07
CA HIS A 6 11.44 -1.83 9.47
C HIS A 6 10.42 -2.79 10.06
N ASP A 7 9.74 -2.35 11.12
CA ASP A 7 8.65 -3.06 11.77
C ASP A 7 7.40 -2.16 11.88
N LEU A 8 6.23 -2.77 11.98
CA LEU A 8 4.98 -2.05 12.15
C LEU A 8 4.68 -1.84 13.64
N PHE A 9 4.29 -0.62 13.99
CA PHE A 9 3.85 -0.25 15.32
C PHE A 9 2.41 0.23 15.29
N VAL A 10 1.67 -0.04 16.36
CA VAL A 10 0.30 0.42 16.55
C VAL A 10 0.19 1.27 17.80
N THR A 11 -0.57 2.35 17.70
CA THR A 11 -1.00 3.17 18.83
C THR A 11 -2.49 3.47 18.69
N HIS A 12 -3.15 3.81 19.79
CA HIS A 12 -4.55 4.23 19.82
C HIS A 12 -4.73 5.45 20.74
N LYS A 13 -5.87 6.10 20.63
CA LYS A 13 -6.22 7.19 21.56
C LYS A 13 -6.99 6.61 22.76
N ASP A 14 -6.50 6.92 23.96
CA ASP A 14 -7.21 6.72 25.20
C ASP A 14 -7.52 8.12 25.80
N ASN A 15 -8.80 8.42 26.00
CA ASN A 15 -9.28 9.73 26.49
C ASN A 15 -8.68 10.93 25.71
N GLY A 16 -8.49 10.78 24.38
CA GLY A 16 -7.95 11.82 23.50
C GLY A 16 -6.42 11.90 23.44
N VAL A 17 -5.71 11.13 24.25
CA VAL A 17 -4.24 11.07 24.29
C VAL A 17 -3.75 9.81 23.56
N TRP A 18 -2.71 9.95 22.73
CA TRP A 18 -2.07 8.80 22.08
C TRP A 18 -1.33 7.95 23.12
N THR A 19 -1.55 6.63 23.07
CA THR A 19 -0.81 5.66 23.90
C THR A 19 0.60 5.46 23.34
N GLU A 20 1.49 4.87 24.16
CA GLU A 20 2.79 4.43 23.69
C GLU A 20 2.65 3.44 22.52
N PRO A 21 3.38 3.63 21.41
CA PRO A 21 3.37 2.70 20.28
C PRO A 21 3.84 1.31 20.72
N LYS A 22 3.12 0.28 20.28
CA LYS A 22 3.48 -1.12 20.50
C LYS A 22 3.79 -1.79 19.19
N LEU A 23 4.82 -2.63 19.19
CA LEU A 23 5.15 -3.46 18.03
C LEU A 23 3.94 -4.34 17.68
N VAL A 24 3.55 -4.33 16.40
CA VAL A 24 2.57 -5.30 15.89
C VAL A 24 3.24 -6.67 15.91
N PRO A 25 2.71 -7.66 16.68
CA PRO A 25 3.44 -8.89 16.93
C PRO A 25 3.46 -9.82 15.71
N PHE A 26 4.25 -10.91 15.83
CA PHE A 26 4.14 -12.04 14.91
C PHE A 26 2.65 -12.49 14.78
N PRO A 27 2.17 -12.83 13.57
CA PRO A 27 2.92 -13.09 12.34
C PRO A 27 3.10 -11.85 11.42
N ILE A 28 2.75 -10.66 11.88
CA ILE A 28 2.90 -9.42 11.08
C ILE A 28 4.38 -9.04 11.02
N SER A 29 4.96 -8.62 12.16
CA SER A 29 6.39 -8.29 12.22
C SER A 29 7.21 -9.57 12.33
N THR A 30 8.30 -9.63 11.56
CA THR A 30 9.19 -10.80 11.49
C THR A 30 10.64 -10.39 11.61
N THR A 31 11.52 -11.31 12.00
CA THR A 31 12.95 -11.04 12.12
C THR A 31 13.68 -11.00 10.77
N GLU A 32 13.06 -11.54 9.72
CA GLU A 32 13.64 -11.69 8.38
C GLU A 32 12.99 -10.74 7.36
N GLY A 33 11.83 -10.20 7.69
CA GLY A 33 11.09 -9.28 6.85
C GLY A 33 11.50 -7.83 7.07
N ASP A 34 11.06 -6.98 6.18
CA ASP A 34 11.17 -5.53 6.24
C ASP A 34 9.74 -5.03 6.00
N GLU A 35 8.95 -4.87 7.09
CA GLU A 35 7.54 -4.56 7.01
C GLU A 35 7.34 -3.05 7.00
N HIS A 36 6.66 -2.53 5.97
CA HIS A 36 6.43 -1.09 5.81
C HIS A 36 5.13 -0.77 5.07
N CYS A 37 4.79 0.51 4.99
CA CYS A 37 3.62 1.02 4.28
C CYS A 37 2.30 0.33 4.66
N PRO A 38 1.93 0.28 5.97
CA PRO A 38 0.71 -0.38 6.40
C PRO A 38 -0.54 0.38 5.94
N ALA A 39 -1.58 -0.36 5.61
CA ALA A 39 -2.91 0.17 5.32
C ALA A 39 -3.99 -0.75 5.87
N VAL A 40 -4.99 -0.18 6.55
CA VAL A 40 -6.18 -0.90 6.95
C VAL A 40 -7.23 -0.76 5.85
N LEU A 41 -7.81 -1.87 5.39
CA LEU A 41 -8.82 -1.87 4.35
C LEU A 41 -10.17 -1.37 4.86
N GLN A 42 -11.12 -1.17 3.95
CA GLN A 42 -12.45 -0.62 4.24
C GLN A 42 -13.27 -1.47 5.25
N ASP A 43 -12.97 -2.75 5.39
CA ASP A 43 -13.61 -3.63 6.38
C ASP A 43 -13.16 -3.33 7.82
N GLY A 44 -12.16 -2.47 8.02
CA GLY A 44 -11.61 -2.07 9.31
C GLY A 44 -10.85 -3.19 10.04
N ASN A 45 -10.73 -4.37 9.45
CA ASN A 45 -10.25 -5.59 10.09
C ASN A 45 -9.15 -6.32 9.33
N THR A 46 -8.82 -5.83 8.12
CA THR A 46 -7.75 -6.35 7.28
C THR A 46 -6.62 -5.33 7.21
N LEU A 47 -5.42 -5.73 7.65
CA LEU A 47 -4.19 -4.96 7.54
C LEU A 47 -3.39 -5.49 6.34
N CYS A 48 -3.14 -4.62 5.38
CA CYS A 48 -2.21 -4.87 4.28
C CYS A 48 -0.92 -4.08 4.50
N PHE A 49 0.19 -4.63 4.06
CA PHE A 49 1.51 -4.02 4.22
C PHE A 49 2.47 -4.59 3.18
N ALA A 50 3.53 -3.86 2.90
CA ALA A 50 4.63 -4.35 2.09
C ALA A 50 5.64 -5.10 2.95
N SER A 51 6.18 -6.21 2.45
CA SER A 51 7.18 -7.00 3.16
C SER A 51 8.13 -7.71 2.22
N ARG A 52 9.39 -7.84 2.64
CA ARG A 52 10.43 -8.61 1.97
C ARG A 52 10.58 -10.02 2.53
N ARG A 53 9.56 -10.53 3.24
CA ARG A 53 9.56 -11.89 3.79
C ARG A 53 9.72 -12.94 2.71
N GLY A 54 10.31 -14.07 3.07
CA GLY A 54 10.51 -15.19 2.14
C GLY A 54 9.20 -15.72 1.54
N GLY A 55 9.28 -16.25 0.31
CA GLY A 55 8.14 -16.82 -0.41
C GLY A 55 7.32 -15.82 -1.21
N GLY A 56 7.80 -14.61 -1.41
CA GLY A 56 7.22 -13.60 -2.28
C GLY A 56 7.57 -13.81 -3.76
N PHE A 57 7.16 -12.86 -4.60
CA PHE A 57 7.41 -12.85 -6.03
C PHE A 57 8.69 -12.08 -6.39
N GLY A 58 9.06 -11.09 -5.58
CA GLY A 58 10.17 -10.20 -5.93
C GLY A 58 10.84 -9.53 -4.74
N GLY A 59 10.97 -8.23 -4.80
CA GLY A 59 11.53 -7.40 -3.74
C GLY A 59 10.58 -7.27 -2.56
N SER A 60 9.91 -6.13 -2.41
CA SER A 60 8.79 -5.99 -1.49
C SER A 60 7.49 -6.40 -2.17
N ASP A 61 6.75 -7.30 -1.55
CA ASP A 61 5.43 -7.73 -1.99
C ASP A 61 4.35 -7.24 -1.02
N ILE A 62 3.14 -7.06 -1.50
CA ILE A 62 1.97 -6.78 -0.67
C ILE A 62 1.44 -8.07 -0.06
N TYR A 63 1.32 -8.05 1.27
CA TYR A 63 0.69 -9.08 2.09
C TYR A 63 -0.47 -8.49 2.86
N CYS A 64 -1.53 -9.27 3.09
CA CYS A 64 -2.65 -8.87 3.94
C CYS A 64 -2.92 -9.92 5.01
N SER A 65 -3.24 -9.46 6.21
CA SER A 65 -3.65 -10.28 7.36
C SER A 65 -4.98 -9.76 7.90
N LYS A 66 -5.81 -10.65 8.37
CA LYS A 66 -7.09 -10.32 9.00
C LYS A 66 -7.03 -10.65 10.49
N GLN A 67 -7.74 -9.88 11.31
CA GLN A 67 -7.94 -10.27 12.70
C GLN A 67 -8.98 -11.38 12.82
N ASP A 68 -8.70 -12.37 13.67
CA ASP A 68 -9.65 -13.40 14.06
C ASP A 68 -10.68 -12.84 15.08
N GLU A 69 -11.63 -13.66 15.51
CA GLU A 69 -12.66 -13.28 16.47
C GLU A 69 -12.10 -12.90 17.86
N SER A 70 -10.87 -13.30 18.17
CA SER A 70 -10.15 -12.95 19.39
C SER A 70 -9.28 -11.69 19.25
N GLY A 71 -9.26 -11.08 18.05
CA GLY A 71 -8.45 -9.90 17.74
C GLY A 71 -6.98 -10.21 17.40
N ASN A 72 -6.61 -11.48 17.22
CA ASN A 72 -5.26 -11.86 16.82
C ASN A 72 -5.12 -11.79 15.30
N TRP A 73 -3.95 -11.40 14.83
CA TRP A 73 -3.63 -11.41 13.41
C TRP A 73 -3.43 -12.84 12.89
N THR A 74 -4.09 -13.17 11.79
CA THR A 74 -3.86 -14.41 11.06
C THR A 74 -2.53 -14.34 10.28
N ASN A 75 -2.05 -15.49 9.78
CA ASN A 75 -0.87 -15.50 8.92
C ASN A 75 -1.10 -14.61 7.69
N PRO A 76 -0.18 -13.68 7.39
CA PRO A 76 -0.29 -12.82 6.21
C PRO A 76 -0.30 -13.62 4.92
N ILE A 77 -1.21 -13.26 4.01
CA ILE A 77 -1.38 -13.89 2.70
C ILE A 77 -0.80 -12.95 1.64
N ASN A 78 0.12 -13.46 0.82
CA ASN A 78 0.62 -12.75 -0.36
C ASN A 78 -0.54 -12.48 -1.33
N GLN A 79 -0.63 -11.26 -1.85
CA GLN A 79 -1.77 -10.84 -2.67
C GLN A 79 -1.70 -11.30 -4.13
N GLY A 80 -0.73 -12.15 -4.45
CA GLY A 80 -0.66 -12.89 -5.72
C GLY A 80 -0.20 -12.07 -6.92
N PRO A 81 -0.07 -12.73 -8.08
CA PRO A 81 0.63 -12.17 -9.25
C PRO A 81 -0.14 -11.06 -9.98
N ASN A 82 -1.41 -10.82 -9.65
CA ASN A 82 -2.15 -9.67 -10.19
C ASN A 82 -1.77 -8.37 -9.49
N ILE A 83 -1.26 -8.45 -8.26
CA ILE A 83 -0.74 -7.32 -7.47
C ILE A 83 0.79 -7.34 -7.46
N ASN A 84 1.40 -8.45 -7.05
CA ASN A 84 2.83 -8.59 -6.84
C ASN A 84 3.56 -9.07 -8.08
N THR A 85 4.80 -8.61 -8.27
CA THR A 85 5.64 -8.97 -9.41
C THR A 85 7.06 -9.33 -8.93
N SER A 86 7.98 -9.56 -9.86
CA SER A 86 9.39 -9.77 -9.53
C SER A 86 10.13 -8.50 -9.10
N THR A 87 9.43 -7.38 -8.95
CA THR A 87 10.00 -6.09 -8.59
C THR A 87 9.53 -5.63 -7.19
N GLU A 88 9.20 -4.35 -7.01
CA GLU A 88 8.80 -3.78 -5.72
C GLU A 88 7.35 -3.35 -5.79
N GLU A 89 6.52 -3.76 -4.82
CA GLU A 89 5.16 -3.31 -4.63
C GLU A 89 4.95 -2.79 -3.20
N PHE A 90 4.36 -1.59 -3.05
CA PHE A 90 4.08 -0.99 -1.75
C PHE A 90 3.00 0.10 -1.81
N HIS A 91 2.69 0.75 -0.66
CA HIS A 91 1.68 1.80 -0.51
C HIS A 91 0.28 1.37 -0.97
N PHE A 92 -0.20 0.24 -0.47
CA PHE A 92 -1.50 -0.31 -0.83
C PHE A 92 -2.63 0.45 -0.12
N THR A 93 -3.65 0.89 -0.85
CA THR A 93 -4.85 1.53 -0.28
C THR A 93 -6.09 1.08 -1.04
N GLN A 94 -7.26 1.13 -0.40
CA GLN A 94 -8.53 0.68 -0.98
C GLN A 94 -9.59 1.76 -0.90
N ASP A 95 -10.35 1.96 -1.98
CA ASP A 95 -11.53 2.81 -1.97
C ASP A 95 -12.81 2.07 -1.52
N LYS A 96 -13.88 2.83 -1.31
CA LYS A 96 -15.20 2.30 -0.90
C LYS A 96 -15.86 1.36 -1.91
N ASP A 97 -15.42 1.38 -3.15
CA ASP A 97 -15.98 0.59 -4.24
C ASP A 97 -15.17 -0.71 -4.48
N GLY A 98 -14.12 -0.95 -3.66
CA GLY A 98 -13.27 -2.14 -3.69
C GLY A 98 -12.12 -2.05 -4.70
N MET A 99 -11.90 -0.88 -5.31
CA MET A 99 -10.69 -0.64 -6.09
C MET A 99 -9.51 -0.43 -5.14
N VAL A 100 -8.41 -1.11 -5.39
CA VAL A 100 -7.14 -0.87 -4.69
C VAL A 100 -6.17 -0.12 -5.58
N TYR A 101 -5.34 0.69 -4.94
CA TYR A 101 -4.27 1.45 -5.57
C TYR A 101 -2.97 1.15 -4.84
N PHE A 102 -1.89 1.03 -5.59
CA PHE A 102 -0.57 0.71 -5.04
C PHE A 102 0.54 1.21 -5.95
N THR A 103 1.74 1.30 -5.39
CA THR A 103 2.94 1.71 -6.11
C THR A 103 3.73 0.48 -6.57
N SER A 104 4.25 0.51 -7.80
CA SER A 104 5.13 -0.53 -8.33
C SER A 104 6.13 0.02 -9.36
N ASN A 105 7.32 -0.56 -9.41
CA ASN A 105 8.31 -0.29 -10.46
C ASN A 105 8.38 -1.40 -11.52
N ARG A 106 7.25 -2.12 -11.71
CA ARG A 106 7.14 -3.14 -12.77
C ARG A 106 7.40 -2.59 -14.15
N SER A 107 7.93 -3.42 -15.03
CA SER A 107 8.18 -3.03 -16.44
C SER A 107 6.91 -2.61 -17.17
N GLY A 108 7.04 -1.67 -18.09
CA GLY A 108 5.92 -1.16 -18.89
C GLY A 108 5.16 0.01 -18.27
N GLY A 109 5.70 0.60 -17.20
CA GLY A 109 5.24 1.86 -16.63
C GLY A 109 5.73 3.07 -17.39
N TYR A 110 5.47 4.27 -16.83
CA TYR A 110 5.88 5.56 -17.41
C TYR A 110 7.24 6.01 -16.85
N GLY A 111 7.56 5.66 -15.61
CA GLY A 111 8.74 6.13 -14.91
C GLY A 111 9.41 5.11 -14.00
N GLY A 112 10.01 5.62 -12.93
CA GLY A 112 10.70 4.79 -11.95
C GLY A 112 9.73 4.00 -11.08
N MET A 113 8.80 4.70 -10.46
CA MET A 113 7.68 4.16 -9.68
C MET A 113 6.40 4.70 -10.28
N ASP A 114 5.41 3.84 -10.48
CA ASP A 114 4.10 4.20 -11.00
C ASP A 114 2.99 3.70 -10.07
N ILE A 115 1.85 4.36 -10.13
CA ILE A 115 0.65 3.94 -9.41
C ILE A 115 -0.22 3.07 -10.33
N TYR A 116 -0.61 1.92 -9.79
CA TYR A 116 -1.48 0.94 -10.43
C TYR A 116 -2.77 0.79 -9.65
N GLY A 117 -3.81 0.36 -10.34
CA GLY A 117 -5.11 0.04 -9.74
C GLY A 117 -5.58 -1.36 -10.11
N ALA A 118 -6.27 -2.04 -9.19
CA ALA A 118 -6.90 -3.35 -9.42
C ALA A 118 -8.23 -3.45 -8.66
N MET A 119 -9.23 -4.06 -9.28
CA MET A 119 -10.53 -4.29 -8.65
C MET A 119 -10.48 -5.54 -7.77
N GLN A 120 -11.05 -5.46 -6.58
CA GLN A 120 -11.26 -6.61 -5.72
C GLN A 120 -12.37 -7.52 -6.31
N LEU A 121 -12.06 -8.79 -6.49
CA LEU A 121 -12.99 -9.80 -7.01
C LEU A 121 -13.50 -10.74 -5.90
N GLY A 122 -12.83 -10.74 -4.77
CA GLY A 122 -13.15 -11.55 -3.59
C GLY A 122 -12.05 -11.43 -2.53
N PRO A 123 -12.15 -12.13 -1.40
CA PRO A 123 -11.10 -12.13 -0.39
C PRO A 123 -9.76 -12.56 -0.99
N ASN A 124 -8.72 -11.73 -0.85
CA ASN A 124 -7.38 -11.94 -1.41
C ASN A 124 -7.38 -12.26 -2.93
N SER A 125 -8.37 -11.78 -3.66
CA SER A 125 -8.52 -12.01 -5.10
C SER A 125 -8.72 -10.69 -5.82
N TRP A 126 -7.88 -10.43 -6.81
CA TRP A 126 -7.77 -9.16 -7.52
C TRP A 126 -7.84 -9.35 -9.03
N GLY A 127 -8.47 -8.41 -9.70
CA GLY A 127 -8.34 -8.26 -11.14
C GLY A 127 -6.90 -7.91 -11.53
N VAL A 128 -6.61 -7.99 -12.83
CA VAL A 128 -5.29 -7.61 -13.35
C VAL A 128 -5.04 -6.12 -13.08
N ALA A 129 -3.91 -5.82 -12.43
CA ALA A 129 -3.51 -4.45 -12.18
C ALA A 129 -3.29 -3.66 -13.48
N ARG A 130 -3.76 -2.42 -13.50
CA ARG A 130 -3.59 -1.49 -14.62
C ARG A 130 -2.89 -0.23 -14.15
N ASN A 131 -1.94 0.25 -14.96
CA ASN A 131 -1.33 1.55 -14.75
C ASN A 131 -2.38 2.66 -14.85
N LEU A 132 -2.37 3.65 -13.94
CA LEU A 132 -3.35 4.74 -13.93
C LEU A 132 -3.18 5.75 -15.08
N GLY A 133 -2.17 5.57 -15.90
CA GLY A 133 -1.94 6.38 -17.10
C GLY A 133 -1.28 7.74 -16.84
N PRO A 134 -1.08 8.51 -17.91
CA PRO A 134 -0.22 9.71 -17.90
C PRO A 134 -0.81 10.92 -17.19
N GLN A 135 -2.05 10.84 -16.72
CA GLN A 135 -2.65 11.89 -15.87
C GLN A 135 -2.16 11.80 -14.41
N VAL A 136 -1.73 10.61 -13.99
CA VAL A 136 -1.19 10.32 -12.67
C VAL A 136 0.30 10.05 -12.76
N ASN A 137 0.68 9.09 -13.60
CA ASN A 137 2.05 8.61 -13.74
C ASN A 137 2.85 9.38 -14.78
N THR A 138 4.10 9.66 -14.45
CA THR A 138 5.04 10.43 -15.29
C THR A 138 6.36 9.68 -15.49
N ALA A 139 7.30 10.28 -16.20
CA ALA A 139 8.66 9.73 -16.28
C ALA A 139 9.45 9.79 -14.97
N ALA A 140 8.91 10.48 -13.95
CA ALA A 140 9.46 10.55 -12.61
C ALA A 140 8.99 9.35 -11.76
N ALA A 141 9.13 9.44 -10.42
CA ALA A 141 8.53 8.49 -9.51
C ALA A 141 7.22 9.05 -8.97
N ASP A 142 6.13 8.32 -9.18
CA ASP A 142 4.78 8.62 -8.70
C ASP A 142 4.36 7.53 -7.70
N MET A 143 4.09 7.90 -6.44
CA MET A 143 3.96 6.93 -5.35
C MET A 143 3.01 7.37 -4.23
N CYS A 144 2.79 6.51 -3.26
CA CYS A 144 1.98 6.78 -2.06
C CYS A 144 0.55 7.24 -2.39
N PRO A 145 -0.25 6.46 -3.14
CA PRO A 145 -1.63 6.82 -3.40
C PRO A 145 -2.40 6.96 -2.09
N ALA A 146 -3.18 8.02 -1.95
CA ALA A 146 -4.00 8.30 -0.80
C ALA A 146 -5.42 8.71 -1.20
N LEU A 147 -6.38 8.25 -0.43
CA LEU A 147 -7.81 8.51 -0.60
C LEU A 147 -8.34 9.20 0.66
N PRO A 148 -8.49 10.52 0.66
CA PRO A 148 -9.07 11.22 1.78
C PRO A 148 -10.48 10.74 2.11
N PRO A 149 -10.84 10.57 3.40
CA PRO A 149 -12.16 10.15 3.81
C PRO A 149 -13.25 11.14 3.36
N GLY A 150 -14.33 10.62 2.75
CA GLY A 150 -15.51 11.42 2.38
C GLY A 150 -15.34 12.33 1.17
N ASP A 151 -14.25 12.23 0.45
CA ASP A 151 -13.90 13.05 -0.70
C ASP A 151 -13.76 12.18 -1.95
N ASN A 152 -13.99 12.79 -3.12
CA ASN A 152 -13.74 12.16 -4.42
C ASN A 152 -12.35 12.50 -4.98
N THR A 153 -11.45 12.99 -4.13
CA THR A 153 -10.08 13.29 -4.54
C THR A 153 -9.19 12.04 -4.44
N PHE A 154 -8.21 12.00 -5.31
CA PHE A 154 -7.11 11.05 -5.30
C PHE A 154 -5.82 11.87 -5.23
N SER A 155 -4.97 11.60 -4.26
CA SER A 155 -3.70 12.29 -4.08
C SER A 155 -2.53 11.32 -4.08
N TRP A 156 -1.37 11.80 -4.46
CA TRP A 156 -0.13 11.01 -4.49
C TRP A 156 1.10 11.91 -4.38
N PHE A 157 2.23 11.32 -4.08
CA PHE A 157 3.53 11.98 -4.18
C PHE A 157 4.14 11.79 -5.56
N SER A 158 4.79 12.83 -6.08
CA SER A 158 5.53 12.75 -7.34
C SER A 158 6.85 13.51 -7.24
N THR A 159 7.89 12.96 -7.86
CA THR A 159 9.19 13.63 -8.04
C THR A 159 9.29 14.34 -9.39
N ARG A 160 8.14 14.61 -10.04
CA ARG A 160 8.12 15.36 -11.32
C ARG A 160 8.62 16.78 -11.13
N GLN A 161 9.26 17.33 -12.16
CA GLN A 161 9.81 18.67 -12.11
C GLN A 161 8.86 19.74 -12.70
N ASP A 162 7.86 19.33 -13.46
CA ASP A 162 6.84 20.22 -14.02
C ASP A 162 5.79 20.58 -12.97
N ASN A 163 5.57 21.87 -12.76
CA ASN A 163 4.66 22.42 -11.76
C ASN A 163 4.97 22.05 -10.29
N SER A 164 6.21 21.65 -10.01
CA SER A 164 6.72 21.29 -8.70
C SER A 164 7.34 22.52 -8.02
N LEU A 165 7.25 22.57 -6.68
CA LEU A 165 7.90 23.57 -5.84
C LEU A 165 9.19 23.05 -5.19
N GLY A 166 9.45 21.75 -5.29
CA GLY A 166 10.60 21.08 -4.68
C GLY A 166 10.94 19.77 -5.36
N ASP A 167 11.68 18.92 -4.66
CA ASP A 167 12.10 17.60 -5.17
C ASP A 167 10.96 16.58 -5.15
N ILE A 168 10.08 16.67 -4.15
CA ILE A 168 8.90 15.80 -3.98
C ILE A 168 7.73 16.68 -3.58
N ASP A 169 6.64 16.62 -4.34
CA ASP A 169 5.41 17.37 -4.05
C ASP A 169 4.19 16.44 -4.01
N ILE A 170 3.11 16.92 -3.38
CA ILE A 170 1.82 16.25 -3.36
C ILE A 170 0.99 16.77 -4.54
N PHE A 171 0.54 15.86 -5.38
CA PHE A 171 -0.41 16.11 -6.45
C PHE A 171 -1.76 15.52 -6.09
N TRP A 172 -2.82 16.08 -6.67
CA TRP A 172 -4.17 15.58 -6.48
C TRP A 172 -5.02 15.77 -7.73
N THR A 173 -6.02 14.92 -7.89
CA THR A 173 -7.04 15.02 -8.93
C THR A 173 -8.38 14.56 -8.36
N ASN A 174 -9.48 14.92 -9.02
CA ASN A 174 -10.76 14.29 -8.73
C ASN A 174 -10.66 12.81 -9.07
N LYS A 175 -11.38 11.95 -8.31
CA LYS A 175 -11.35 10.50 -8.49
C LYS A 175 -11.48 10.16 -9.97
N LEU A 176 -10.51 9.40 -10.47
CA LEU A 176 -10.49 8.96 -11.86
C LEU A 176 -11.74 8.10 -12.10
N ASN A 177 -12.61 8.52 -13.01
CA ASN A 177 -13.67 7.65 -13.53
C ASN A 177 -12.98 6.56 -14.36
N THR A 178 -12.62 5.45 -13.73
CA THR A 178 -12.16 4.26 -14.44
C THR A 178 -13.39 3.67 -15.15
N GLN A 179 -13.53 3.97 -16.44
CA GLN A 179 -14.44 3.25 -17.34
C GLN A 179 -13.88 1.86 -17.64
#